data_0e72efa7fed94364ab03a288c5bb8596
#
_entry.id   0e72efa7fed94364ab03a288c5bb8596
#
_cell.length_a   1.000
_cell.length_b   1.000
_cell.length_c   1.000
_cell.angle_alpha   90.00
_cell.angle_beta   90.00
_cell.angle_gamma   90.00
#
_symmetry.space_group_name_H-M   'P 1'
#
loop_
_entity.id
_entity.type
_entity.pdbx_description
1 polymer ?
#
loop_
_entity_poly.entity_id
_entity_poly.type
_entity_poly.pdbx_seq_one_letter_code
_entity_poly.pdbx_strand_id
1 'polypeptide(L)'
;MKVALVGIALLAFAGIAGLGYAGGPSLKDLNVSQPERDVLSGRVIFSTICVRCHGIDGKGGGQMKFTPPVADLTSLAIQGKLDARLFKSVHDGKPNTAMGAWREALTDDEIWDALAYIRTLAPEGAGGMGSGLR
;
A
#
# COMPACT_ATOMS: atom_id res chain seq x y z
N MET A 1 -29.48 54.35 59.98
CA MET A 1 -29.47 53.56 58.78
C MET A 1 -28.00 53.53 58.27
N LYS A 2 -27.29 52.39 58.39
CA LYS A 2 -25.89 52.28 58.05
C LYS A 2 -25.81 51.58 56.67
N VAL A 3 -25.27 52.29 55.71
CA VAL A 3 -25.04 51.74 54.36
C VAL A 3 -23.65 51.12 54.39
N ALA A 4 -23.60 49.80 54.20
CA ALA A 4 -22.36 49.07 54.12
C ALA A 4 -21.84 49.12 52.66
N LEU A 5 -20.65 49.68 52.45
CA LEU A 5 -19.91 49.65 51.21
C LEU A 5 -19.33 48.30 50.98
N VAL A 6 -19.81 47.60 49.98
CA VAL A 6 -19.24 46.35 49.54
C VAL A 6 -18.06 46.65 48.60
N GLY A 7 -16.86 46.40 49.09
CA GLY A 7 -15.63 46.52 48.31
C GLY A 7 -15.54 45.42 47.26
N ILE A 8 -15.47 45.83 45.98
CA ILE A 8 -15.19 44.92 44.85
C ILE A 8 -13.69 44.65 44.83
N ALA A 9 -13.30 43.47 45.22
CA ALA A 9 -11.94 42.99 45.03
C ALA A 9 -11.71 42.66 43.55
N LEU A 10 -10.91 43.45 42.86
CA LEU A 10 -10.39 43.17 41.55
C LEU A 10 -9.32 42.08 41.69
N LEU A 11 -9.69 40.84 41.39
CA LEU A 11 -8.72 39.78 41.22
C LEU A 11 -8.01 39.98 39.86
N ALA A 12 -6.75 40.38 39.96
CA ALA A 12 -5.85 40.44 38.82
C ALA A 12 -5.61 39.01 38.32
N PHE A 13 -6.13 38.71 37.17
CA PHE A 13 -5.78 37.47 36.42
C PHE A 13 -4.35 37.64 35.90
N ALA A 14 -3.36 37.26 36.70
CA ALA A 14 -1.98 37.15 36.26
C ALA A 14 -1.85 35.95 35.29
N GLY A 15 -1.34 36.26 34.12
CA GLY A 15 -0.94 35.47 33.00
C GLY A 15 -0.79 33.96 33.19
N ILE A 16 -1.62 33.20 32.49
CA ILE A 16 -1.26 31.87 32.10
C ILE A 16 -0.30 32.02 30.93
N ALA A 17 1.00 32.13 31.26
CA ALA A 17 2.09 32.03 30.30
C ALA A 17 1.96 30.71 29.56
N GLY A 18 2.05 30.77 28.24
CA GLY A 18 1.83 29.71 27.30
C GLY A 18 2.44 28.37 27.70
N LEU A 19 1.59 27.37 27.95
CA LEU A 19 1.99 26.01 27.67
C LEU A 19 2.17 25.94 26.16
N GLY A 20 3.45 25.97 25.72
CA GLY A 20 3.82 25.64 24.37
C GLY A 20 3.24 24.27 24.06
N TYR A 21 2.27 24.23 23.16
CA TYR A 21 1.83 22.99 22.55
C TYR A 21 3.07 22.46 21.83
N ALA A 22 3.83 21.58 22.51
CA ALA A 22 4.87 20.81 21.84
C ALA A 22 4.16 20.08 20.71
N GLY A 23 4.52 20.45 19.47
CA GLY A 23 3.89 19.93 18.29
C GLY A 23 3.84 18.41 18.40
N GLY A 24 2.63 17.84 18.27
CA GLY A 24 2.46 16.41 18.18
C GLY A 24 3.34 15.86 17.05
N PRO A 25 3.66 14.57 17.08
CA PRO A 25 4.51 13.96 16.05
C PRO A 25 3.97 14.36 14.68
N SER A 26 4.84 14.93 13.85
CA SER A 26 4.51 15.28 12.48
C SER A 26 4.10 14.02 11.75
N LEU A 27 3.15 14.12 10.81
CA LEU A 27 2.80 12.98 9.93
C LEU A 27 4.03 12.42 9.19
N LYS A 28 5.12 13.19 9.10
CA LYS A 28 6.42 12.77 8.60
C LYS A 28 7.18 11.86 9.56
N ASP A 29 6.88 11.95 10.88
CA ASP A 29 7.49 11.11 11.91
C ASP A 29 6.73 9.78 12.06
N LEU A 30 5.54 9.70 11.47
CA LEU A 30 4.81 8.46 11.22
C LEU A 30 5.31 7.80 9.93
N ASN A 31 6.63 7.83 9.71
CA ASN A 31 7.27 6.95 8.75
C ASN A 31 7.13 5.52 9.30
N VAL A 32 5.91 4.99 9.23
CA VAL A 32 5.72 3.56 9.12
C VAL A 32 6.44 3.21 7.84
N SER A 33 7.68 2.74 7.98
CA SER A 33 8.45 2.17 6.90
C SER A 33 7.53 1.15 6.24
N GLN A 34 6.84 1.55 5.18
CA GLN A 34 6.34 0.56 4.24
C GLN A 34 7.60 -0.20 3.85
N PRO A 35 7.65 -1.51 3.99
CA PRO A 35 8.80 -2.27 3.54
C PRO A 35 9.11 -1.76 2.15
N GLU A 36 10.35 -1.27 1.97
CA GLU A 36 10.80 -0.72 0.70
C GLU A 36 10.63 -1.83 -0.31
N ARG A 37 9.60 -1.69 -1.15
CA ARG A 37 9.21 -2.72 -2.11
C ARG A 37 10.37 -2.91 -3.07
N ASP A 38 11.02 -4.06 -2.99
CA ASP A 38 12.17 -4.36 -3.81
C ASP A 38 11.74 -4.94 -5.16
N VAL A 39 11.81 -4.10 -6.19
CA VAL A 39 11.49 -4.51 -7.57
C VAL A 39 12.44 -5.61 -8.06
N LEU A 40 13.71 -5.64 -7.61
CA LEU A 40 14.67 -6.66 -8.02
C LEU A 40 14.34 -8.01 -7.37
N SER A 41 14.04 -8.02 -6.08
CA SER A 41 13.53 -9.21 -5.38
C SER A 41 12.24 -9.70 -6.02
N GLY A 42 11.31 -8.79 -6.30
CA GLY A 42 10.06 -9.09 -6.99
C GLY A 42 10.26 -9.71 -8.37
N ARG A 43 11.25 -9.23 -9.13
CA ARG A 43 11.64 -9.81 -10.41
C ARG A 43 12.13 -11.24 -10.27
N VAL A 44 12.94 -11.52 -9.26
CA VAL A 44 13.44 -12.89 -8.99
C VAL A 44 12.26 -13.82 -8.68
N ILE A 45 11.36 -13.40 -7.77
CA ILE A 45 10.17 -14.17 -7.41
C ILE A 45 9.31 -14.44 -8.66
N PHE A 46 9.03 -13.39 -9.44
CA PHE A 46 8.23 -13.51 -10.66
C PHE A 46 8.84 -14.51 -11.65
N SER A 47 10.15 -14.38 -11.92
CA SER A 47 10.86 -15.21 -12.89
C SER A 47 10.98 -16.68 -12.45
N THR A 48 10.93 -16.93 -11.14
CA THR A 48 11.07 -18.29 -10.58
C THR A 48 9.71 -18.99 -10.47
N ILE A 49 8.68 -18.25 -10.06
CA ILE A 49 7.39 -18.81 -9.66
C ILE A 49 6.30 -18.46 -10.67
N CYS A 50 6.09 -17.18 -10.93
CA CYS A 50 4.91 -16.68 -11.63
C CYS A 50 4.97 -16.91 -13.15
N VAL A 51 6.18 -16.89 -13.71
CA VAL A 51 6.44 -16.99 -15.14
C VAL A 51 5.84 -18.24 -15.79
N ARG A 52 5.73 -19.34 -15.04
CA ARG A 52 5.19 -20.62 -15.56
C ARG A 52 3.77 -20.47 -16.13
N CYS A 53 2.97 -19.65 -15.48
CA CYS A 53 1.59 -19.40 -15.88
C CYS A 53 1.46 -18.06 -16.62
N HIS A 54 2.09 -17.01 -16.09
CA HIS A 54 1.90 -15.64 -16.59
C HIS A 54 2.80 -15.30 -17.79
N GLY A 55 3.80 -16.12 -18.10
CA GLY A 55 4.77 -15.82 -19.16
C GLY A 55 5.82 -14.80 -18.74
N ILE A 56 6.93 -14.75 -19.47
CA ILE A 56 8.06 -13.85 -19.17
C ILE A 56 7.67 -12.37 -19.34
N ASP A 57 6.70 -12.10 -20.20
CA ASP A 57 6.16 -10.77 -20.49
C ASP A 57 4.92 -10.43 -19.64
N GLY A 58 4.46 -11.34 -18.79
CA GLY A 58 3.28 -11.17 -17.95
C GLY A 58 1.94 -11.24 -18.67
N LYS A 59 1.90 -11.60 -19.96
CA LYS A 59 0.67 -11.58 -20.78
C LYS A 59 -0.15 -12.87 -20.73
N GLY A 60 0.18 -13.79 -19.84
CA GLY A 60 -0.52 -15.07 -19.73
C GLY A 60 -0.07 -16.13 -20.74
N GLY A 61 1.03 -15.86 -21.46
CA GLY A 61 1.63 -16.76 -22.44
C GLY A 61 2.56 -17.83 -21.85
N GLY A 62 2.40 -18.19 -20.57
CA GLY A 62 3.23 -19.17 -19.92
C GLY A 62 3.11 -20.58 -20.52
N GLN A 63 3.91 -21.51 -19.99
CA GLN A 63 3.97 -22.90 -20.48
C GLN A 63 2.67 -23.67 -20.26
N MET A 64 1.88 -23.25 -19.27
CA MET A 64 0.63 -23.92 -18.87
C MET A 64 -0.58 -23.18 -19.46
N LYS A 65 -1.54 -23.96 -19.96
CA LYS A 65 -2.81 -23.43 -20.47
C LYS A 65 -3.93 -23.76 -19.50
N PHE A 66 -4.78 -22.79 -19.22
CA PHE A 66 -5.87 -22.91 -18.27
C PHE A 66 -7.21 -22.41 -18.83
N THR A 67 -8.28 -22.90 -18.23
CA THR A 67 -9.63 -22.40 -18.47
C THR A 67 -10.23 -22.05 -17.10
N PRO A 68 -10.56 -20.79 -16.82
CA PRO A 68 -10.35 -19.61 -17.66
C PRO A 68 -8.86 -19.31 -17.93
N PRO A 69 -8.55 -18.52 -18.96
CA PRO A 69 -7.17 -18.14 -19.28
C PRO A 69 -6.52 -17.35 -18.15
N VAL A 70 -5.20 -17.46 -18.05
CA VAL A 70 -4.40 -16.67 -17.11
C VAL A 70 -4.51 -15.18 -17.46
N ALA A 71 -4.64 -14.35 -16.43
CA ALA A 71 -4.77 -12.90 -16.61
C ALA A 71 -3.50 -12.30 -17.22
N ASP A 72 -3.70 -11.39 -18.20
CA ASP A 72 -2.67 -10.51 -18.71
C ASP A 72 -2.36 -9.43 -17.67
N LEU A 73 -1.19 -9.57 -17.01
CA LEU A 73 -0.75 -8.67 -15.95
C LEU A 73 -0.37 -7.28 -16.47
N THR A 74 -0.12 -7.13 -17.78
CA THR A 74 0.21 -5.84 -18.39
C THR A 74 -1.03 -5.02 -18.71
N SER A 75 -2.22 -5.64 -18.69
CA SER A 75 -3.46 -5.00 -19.10
C SER A 75 -3.88 -3.88 -18.16
N LEU A 76 -4.55 -2.85 -18.71
CA LEU A 76 -5.13 -1.76 -17.89
C LEU A 76 -6.13 -2.30 -16.85
N ALA A 77 -6.82 -3.39 -17.16
CA ALA A 77 -7.75 -4.03 -16.25
C ALA A 77 -7.06 -4.58 -14.97
N ILE A 78 -5.81 -4.98 -15.06
CA ILE A 78 -4.99 -5.41 -13.91
C ILE A 78 -4.26 -4.22 -13.32
N GLN A 79 -3.60 -3.40 -14.14
CA GLN A 79 -2.79 -2.29 -13.68
C GLN A 79 -3.61 -1.18 -13.00
N GLY A 80 -4.88 -1.03 -13.32
CA GLY A 80 -5.81 -0.11 -12.67
C GLY A 80 -6.38 -0.61 -11.32
N LYS A 81 -6.09 -1.83 -10.90
CA LYS A 81 -6.55 -2.33 -9.59
C LYS A 81 -5.70 -1.78 -8.46
N LEU A 82 -6.31 -1.58 -7.29
CA LEU A 82 -5.60 -1.25 -6.07
C LEU A 82 -4.63 -2.37 -5.70
N ASP A 83 -3.45 -2.00 -5.19
CA ASP A 83 -2.42 -2.95 -4.75
C ASP A 83 -2.95 -3.96 -3.74
N ALA A 84 -3.78 -3.52 -2.79
CA ALA A 84 -4.40 -4.42 -1.81
C ALA A 84 -5.29 -5.51 -2.46
N ARG A 85 -5.93 -5.22 -3.60
CA ARG A 85 -6.71 -6.22 -4.34
C ARG A 85 -5.83 -7.20 -5.08
N LEU A 86 -4.70 -6.75 -5.61
CA LEU A 86 -3.71 -7.60 -6.24
C LEU A 86 -3.03 -8.47 -5.20
N PHE A 87 -2.63 -7.89 -4.06
CA PHE A 87 -2.08 -8.61 -2.93
C PHE A 87 -3.00 -9.75 -2.51
N LYS A 88 -4.28 -9.46 -2.24
CA LYS A 88 -5.27 -10.47 -1.87
C LYS A 88 -5.38 -11.59 -2.93
N SER A 89 -5.27 -11.25 -4.21
CA SER A 89 -5.34 -12.25 -5.29
C SER A 89 -4.14 -13.20 -5.30
N VAL A 90 -2.95 -12.74 -4.90
CA VAL A 90 -1.76 -13.58 -4.75
C VAL A 90 -1.82 -14.34 -3.43
N HIS A 91 -2.04 -13.64 -2.34
CA HIS A 91 -2.05 -14.19 -0.98
C HIS A 91 -3.09 -15.31 -0.82
N ASP A 92 -4.35 -15.04 -1.17
CA ASP A 92 -5.48 -15.96 -0.97
C ASP A 92 -5.80 -16.82 -2.21
N GLY A 93 -5.18 -16.51 -3.35
CA GLY A 93 -5.56 -17.09 -4.63
C GLY A 93 -6.87 -16.52 -5.18
N LYS A 94 -7.33 -17.10 -6.28
CA LYS A 94 -8.59 -16.71 -6.93
C LYS A 94 -9.50 -17.92 -7.08
N PRO A 95 -10.65 -17.93 -6.42
CA PRO A 95 -11.61 -19.02 -6.54
C PRO A 95 -11.98 -19.32 -8.00
N ASN A 96 -12.18 -20.59 -8.32
CA ASN A 96 -12.54 -21.08 -9.66
C ASN A 96 -11.52 -20.77 -10.76
N THR A 97 -10.25 -20.55 -10.40
CA THR A 97 -9.15 -20.37 -11.34
C THR A 97 -7.95 -21.23 -10.93
N ALA A 98 -6.96 -21.34 -11.82
CA ALA A 98 -5.70 -22.02 -11.51
C ALA A 98 -4.78 -21.22 -10.58
N MET A 99 -5.14 -19.96 -10.24
CA MET A 99 -4.36 -19.12 -9.33
C MET A 99 -4.61 -19.56 -7.88
N GLY A 100 -3.76 -20.43 -7.37
CA GLY A 100 -3.78 -20.87 -5.97
C GLY A 100 -3.32 -19.79 -5.01
N ALA A 101 -3.49 -20.05 -3.70
CA ALA A 101 -3.00 -19.19 -2.63
C ALA A 101 -1.49 -19.36 -2.47
N TRP A 102 -0.77 -18.26 -2.27
CA TRP A 102 0.68 -18.26 -2.10
C TRP A 102 1.16 -17.94 -0.68
N ARG A 103 0.25 -17.59 0.24
CA ARG A 103 0.56 -17.25 1.64
C ARG A 103 1.34 -18.31 2.42
N GLU A 104 1.30 -19.58 2.00
CA GLU A 104 2.05 -20.66 2.63
C GLU A 104 3.47 -20.81 2.06
N ALA A 105 3.74 -20.20 0.90
CA ALA A 105 4.99 -20.32 0.17
C ALA A 105 5.78 -19.00 0.09
N LEU A 106 5.09 -17.87 0.24
CA LEU A 106 5.66 -16.53 0.21
C LEU A 106 5.22 -15.76 1.44
N THR A 107 6.13 -14.97 2.00
CA THR A 107 5.80 -13.98 3.01
C THR A 107 5.02 -12.81 2.40
N ASP A 108 4.37 -12.01 3.24
CA ASP A 108 3.67 -10.81 2.79
C ASP A 108 4.61 -9.83 2.08
N ASP A 109 5.84 -9.66 2.59
CA ASP A 109 6.84 -8.77 1.99
C ASP A 109 7.25 -9.29 0.59
N GLU A 110 7.48 -10.58 0.42
CA GLU A 110 7.76 -11.17 -0.89
C GLU A 110 6.61 -11.02 -1.88
N ILE A 111 5.37 -11.10 -1.41
CA ILE A 111 4.19 -10.81 -2.24
C ILE A 111 4.18 -9.34 -2.65
N TRP A 112 4.49 -8.41 -1.74
CA TRP A 112 4.58 -7.00 -2.05
C TRP A 112 5.69 -6.67 -3.04
N ASP A 113 6.85 -7.31 -2.93
CA ASP A 113 7.96 -7.19 -3.87
C ASP A 113 7.56 -7.69 -5.26
N ALA A 114 6.92 -8.86 -5.33
CA ALA A 114 6.40 -9.41 -6.59
C ALA A 114 5.41 -8.44 -7.25
N LEU A 115 4.54 -7.80 -6.48
CA LEU A 115 3.61 -6.79 -6.98
C LEU A 115 4.34 -5.53 -7.48
N ALA A 116 5.38 -5.08 -6.79
CA ALA A 116 6.21 -3.96 -7.24
C ALA A 116 6.80 -4.24 -8.63
N TYR A 117 7.33 -5.45 -8.85
CA TYR A 117 7.79 -5.85 -10.18
C TYR A 117 6.65 -5.92 -11.20
N ILE A 118 5.50 -6.50 -10.85
CA ILE A 118 4.33 -6.59 -11.76
C ILE A 118 3.88 -5.20 -12.20
N ARG A 119 3.99 -4.18 -11.35
CA ARG A 119 3.69 -2.79 -11.73
C ARG A 119 4.61 -2.26 -12.81
N THR A 120 5.85 -2.71 -12.88
CA THR A 120 6.78 -2.33 -13.97
C THR A 120 6.40 -2.92 -15.32
N LEU A 121 5.51 -3.91 -15.36
CA LEU A 121 5.01 -4.50 -16.60
C LEU A 121 3.88 -3.66 -17.26
N ALA A 122 3.47 -2.56 -16.63
CA ALA A 122 2.47 -1.66 -17.18
C ALA A 122 2.91 -1.14 -18.57
N PRO A 123 1.98 -0.94 -19.50
CA PRO A 123 2.30 -0.29 -20.77
C PRO A 123 2.84 1.12 -20.53
N GLU A 124 3.73 1.57 -21.41
CA GLU A 124 4.25 2.94 -21.35
C GLU A 124 3.07 3.93 -21.35
N GLY A 125 3.08 4.86 -20.39
CA GLY A 125 2.00 5.83 -20.16
C GLY A 125 0.92 5.41 -19.17
N ALA A 126 0.84 4.15 -18.74
CA ALA A 126 -0.11 3.69 -17.69
C ALA A 126 0.42 3.87 -16.27
N GLY A 127 1.70 4.21 -16.09
CA GLY A 127 2.40 4.30 -14.80
C GLY A 127 2.02 5.50 -13.92
N GLY A 128 1.02 6.29 -14.29
CA GLY A 128 0.65 7.52 -13.59
C GLY A 128 -0.44 7.40 -12.51
N MET A 129 -1.12 6.28 -12.38
CA MET A 129 -2.30 6.19 -11.49
C MET A 129 -2.09 5.44 -10.17
N GLY A 130 -0.94 4.86 -9.94
CA GLY A 130 -0.69 4.04 -8.72
C GLY A 130 0.32 4.60 -7.73
N SER A 131 1.09 5.62 -8.08
CA SER A 131 2.14 6.18 -7.21
C SER A 131 1.77 7.55 -6.59
N GLY A 132 0.49 7.79 -6.39
CA GLY A 132 -0.03 9.03 -5.82
C GLY A 132 -0.13 9.00 -4.30
N LEU A 133 0.97 8.80 -3.59
CA LEU A 133 1.15 9.29 -2.23
C LEU A 133 2.62 9.72 -2.08
N ARG A 134 2.85 10.98 -2.43
CA ARG A 134 4.00 11.73 -1.93
C ARG A 134 3.63 12.36 -0.60
#